data_ec4606717dd548f2ae128dcc567539d7
#
_entry.id   ec4606717dd548f2ae128dcc567539d7
#
_cell.length_a   1.000
_cell.length_b   1.000
_cell.length_c   1.000
_cell.angle_alpha   90.00
_cell.angle_beta   90.00
_cell.angle_gamma   90.00
#
_symmetry.space_group_name_H-M   'P 1'
#
loop_
_entity.id
_entity.type
_entity.pdbx_description
1 polymer ?
#
loop_
_entity_poly.entity_id
_entity_poly.type
_entity_poly.pdbx_seq_one_letter_code
_entity_poly.pdbx_strand_id
1 'polypeptide(L)' 'MKSKQEKIVNQFIKDVPKFGWSRDTLLGSAKKLKVSTSNLAKEFPNFEADILKFIISKNNYSVEK' A
#
# COMPACT_ATOMS: atom_id res chain seq x y z
N MET A 1 -14.93 -8.20 -2.41
CA MET A 1 -14.61 -6.94 -2.99
C MET A 1 -13.32 -6.40 -2.48
N LYS A 2 -12.51 -5.83 -3.34
CA LYS A 2 -11.25 -5.25 -2.90
C LYS A 2 -11.42 -3.81 -2.50
N SER A 3 -10.83 -3.46 -1.38
CA SER A 3 -10.88 -2.09 -0.92
C SER A 3 -9.85 -1.25 -1.68
N LYS A 4 -9.98 0.06 -1.59
CA LYS A 4 -9.00 0.95 -2.19
C LYS A 4 -7.64 0.72 -1.58
N GLN A 5 -7.59 0.47 -0.29
CA GLN A 5 -6.34 0.22 0.39
C GLN A 5 -5.63 -0.99 -0.19
N GLU A 6 -6.37 -2.05 -0.44
CA GLU A 6 -5.78 -3.25 -0.99
C GLU A 6 -5.21 -3.01 -2.37
N LYS A 7 -5.93 -2.27 -3.21
CA LYS A 7 -5.44 -1.97 -4.55
C LYS A 7 -4.17 -1.14 -4.49
N ILE A 8 -4.15 -0.14 -3.63
CA ILE A 8 -2.99 0.73 -3.49
C ILE A 8 -1.78 -0.07 -3.00
N VAL A 9 -1.98 -0.90 -1.99
CA VAL A 9 -0.88 -1.69 -1.44
C VAL A 9 -0.35 -2.68 -2.48
N ASN A 10 -1.23 -3.32 -3.22
CA ASN A 10 -0.78 -4.26 -4.25
C ASN A 10 0.05 -3.56 -5.32
N GLN A 11 -0.37 -2.37 -5.75
CA GLN A 11 0.39 -1.63 -6.74
C GLN A 11 1.72 -1.15 -6.15
N PHE A 12 1.69 -0.72 -4.89
CA PHE A 12 2.89 -0.28 -4.20
C PHE A 12 3.91 -1.42 -4.13
N ILE A 13 3.45 -2.62 -3.76
CA ILE A 13 4.33 -3.77 -3.68
C ILE A 13 4.98 -4.07 -5.02
N LYS A 14 4.24 -3.90 -6.10
CA LYS A 14 4.78 -4.12 -7.43
C LYS A 14 5.83 -3.08 -7.80
N ASP A 15 5.68 -1.88 -7.29
CA ASP A 15 6.59 -0.78 -7.61
C ASP A 15 7.83 -0.75 -6.72
N VAL A 16 7.74 -1.32 -5.53
CA VAL A 16 8.84 -1.30 -4.58
C VAL A 16 10.15 -1.86 -5.16
N PRO A 17 10.14 -2.99 -5.87
CA PRO A 17 11.38 -3.52 -6.43
C PRO A 17 12.05 -2.58 -7.43
N LYS A 18 11.26 -1.69 -8.03
CA LYS A 18 11.81 -0.75 -9.01
C LYS A 18 12.26 0.54 -8.39
N PHE A 19 11.46 1.07 -7.47
CA PHE A 19 11.70 2.40 -6.91
C PHE A 19 12.04 2.43 -5.44
N GLY A 20 11.89 1.32 -4.76
CA GLY A 20 12.19 1.25 -3.33
C GLY A 20 10.99 1.55 -2.46
N TRP A 21 11.16 1.32 -1.17
CA TRP A 21 10.10 1.53 -0.19
C TRP A 21 10.15 2.98 0.26
N SER A 22 9.31 3.81 -0.32
CA SER A 22 9.25 5.21 0.04
C SER A 22 7.87 5.78 -0.21
N ARG A 23 7.64 6.96 0.33
CA ARG A 23 6.37 7.62 0.14
C ARG A 23 6.20 8.00 -1.34
N ASP A 24 7.28 8.36 -2.00
CA ASP A 24 7.20 8.72 -3.41
C ASP A 24 6.71 7.54 -4.24
N THR A 25 7.16 6.34 -3.90
CA THR A 25 6.71 5.14 -4.58
C THR A 25 5.21 4.96 -4.36
N LEU A 26 4.76 5.19 -3.13
CA LEU A 26 3.35 5.06 -2.82
C LEU A 26 2.52 6.10 -3.58
N LEU A 27 3.00 7.34 -3.64
CA LEU A 27 2.30 8.39 -4.37
C LEU A 27 2.19 8.03 -5.85
N GLY A 28 3.26 7.49 -6.41
CA GLY A 28 3.24 7.06 -7.81
C GLY A 28 2.25 5.93 -8.03
N SER A 29 2.19 4.98 -7.10
CA SER A 29 1.25 3.87 -7.20
C SER A 29 -0.19 4.40 -7.15
N ALA A 30 -0.46 5.34 -6.27
CA ALA A 30 -1.78 5.93 -6.15
C ALA A 30 -2.18 6.65 -7.43
N LYS A 31 -1.22 7.33 -8.05
CA LYS A 31 -1.49 8.04 -9.29
C LYS A 31 -1.90 7.07 -10.40
N LYS A 32 -1.25 5.93 -10.45
CA LYS A 32 -1.59 4.92 -11.45
C LYS A 32 -3.02 4.45 -11.29
N LEU A 33 -3.51 4.47 -10.06
CA LEU A 33 -4.87 4.05 -9.76
C LEU A 33 -5.84 5.22 -9.72
N LYS A 34 -5.37 6.40 -10.07
CA LYS A 34 -6.17 7.62 -10.10
C LYS A 34 -6.71 7.98 -8.70
N VAL A 35 -5.88 7.74 -7.70
CA VAL A 35 -6.22 8.09 -6.32
C VAL A 35 -5.50 9.37 -5.97
N SER A 36 -6.22 10.35 -5.45
CA SER A 36 -5.62 11.63 -5.12
C SER A 36 -4.76 11.53 -3.86
N THR A 37 -3.84 12.47 -3.72
CA THR A 37 -2.97 12.50 -2.55
C THR A 37 -3.78 12.66 -1.27
N SER A 38 -4.85 13.45 -1.33
CA SER A 38 -5.70 13.64 -0.17
C SER A 38 -6.35 12.34 0.26
N ASN A 39 -6.85 11.58 -0.69
CA ASN A 39 -7.46 10.29 -0.38
C ASN A 39 -6.42 9.33 0.15
N LEU A 40 -5.20 9.37 -0.42
CA LEU A 40 -4.14 8.51 0.02
C LEU A 40 -3.79 8.80 1.48
N ALA A 41 -3.74 10.07 1.84
CA ALA A 41 -3.43 10.45 3.21
C ALA A 41 -4.51 9.98 4.18
N LYS A 42 -5.75 9.95 3.73
CA LYS A 42 -6.83 9.47 4.58
C LYS A 42 -6.76 7.96 4.76
N GLU A 43 -6.40 7.24 3.70
CA GLU A 43 -6.33 5.79 3.77
C GLU A 43 -5.11 5.32 4.56
N PHE A 44 -4.01 6.04 4.46
CA PHE A 44 -2.77 5.65 5.13
C PHE A 44 -2.18 6.82 5.91
N PRO A 45 -2.82 7.23 7.00
CA PRO A 45 -2.32 8.36 7.79
C PRO A 45 -0.94 8.11 8.37
N ASN A 46 -0.61 6.86 8.64
CA ASN A 46 0.70 6.50 9.15
C ASN A 46 1.48 5.70 8.12
N PHE A 47 1.39 6.13 6.91
CA PHE A 47 2.05 5.56 5.73
C PHE A 47 2.70 4.19 5.94
N GLU A 48 3.96 4.14 6.40
CA GLU A 48 4.69 2.90 6.52
C GLU A 48 4.06 1.91 7.49
N ALA A 49 3.63 2.40 8.63
CA ALA A 49 3.04 1.53 9.63
C ALA A 49 1.75 0.89 9.13
N ASP A 50 0.93 1.68 8.46
CA ASP A 50 -0.34 1.17 7.96
C ASP A 50 -0.12 0.14 6.87
N ILE A 51 0.82 0.40 5.97
CA ILE A 51 1.11 -0.52 4.89
C ILE A 51 1.71 -1.81 5.43
N LEU A 52 2.63 -1.69 6.38
CA LEU A 52 3.22 -2.87 6.99
C LEU A 52 2.18 -3.71 7.68
N LYS A 53 1.27 -3.08 8.41
CA LYS A 53 0.22 -3.80 9.08
C LYS A 53 -0.64 -4.53 8.07
N PHE A 54 -0.93 -3.89 6.95
CA PHE A 54 -1.75 -4.50 5.92
C PHE A 54 -1.06 -5.73 5.34
N ILE A 55 0.21 -5.61 5.04
CA ILE A 55 0.98 -6.71 4.48
C ILE A 55 1.10 -7.86 5.46
N ILE A 56 1.41 -7.55 6.70
CA ILE A 56 1.54 -8.56 7.73
C ILE A 56 0.22 -9.27 7.94
N SER A 57 -0.86 -8.53 7.94
CA SER A 57 -2.18 -9.10 8.12
C SER A 57 -2.52 -10.08 7.00
N LYS A 58 -2.15 -9.75 5.77
CA LYS A 58 -2.41 -10.64 4.65
C LYS A 58 -1.58 -11.91 4.71
N ASN A 59 -0.37 -11.80 5.20
CA ASN A 59 0.52 -12.95 5.25
C ASN A 59 0.43 -13.74 6.53
N ASN A 60 -0.21 -13.17 7.52
CA ASN A 60 -0.21 -13.76 8.83
C ASN A 60 -0.79 -15.15 8.87
N TYR A 61 -1.82 -15.40 8.11
CA TYR A 61 -2.43 -16.69 8.14
C TYR A 61 -1.48 -17.77 7.65
N SER A 62 -0.57 -17.46 6.79
CA SER A 62 0.35 -18.46 6.29
C SER A 62 1.44 -18.79 7.30
N VAL A 63 1.74 -17.87 8.17
CA VAL A 63 2.72 -18.09 9.17
C VAL A 63 2.22 -19.01 10.21
N GLU A 64 0.92 -18.88 10.47
CA GLU A 64 0.37 -19.64 11.43
C GLU A 64 0.51 -21.02 11.32
N LYS A 65 0.70 -21.55 10.36
CA LYS A 65 0.79 -22.85 10.28
C LYS A 65 1.64 -23.46 10.96
#